data_3be3f21cb3ce7008e0427ebe77377ec1
#
_entry.id   3be3f21cb3ce7008e0427ebe77377ec1
#
_cell.length_a   1.000
_cell.length_b   1.000
_cell.length_c   1.000
_cell.angle_alpha   90.00
_cell.angle_beta   90.00
_cell.angle_gamma   90.00
#
_symmetry.space_group_name_H-M   'P 1'
#
loop_
_entity.id
_entity.type
_entity.pdbx_description
1 polymer ?
#
loop_
_entity_poly.entity_id
_entity_poly.type
_entity_poly.pdbx_seq_one_letter_code
_entity_poly.pdbx_strand_id
1 'polypeptide(L)'
;MDEAGAKTNMTRLRGRSPKGQRVHDETPLCHWSSTTMISSIRRDGSTAAMTIEGATTSEVFRAYIEHILVPTLRLGDIVVLDNLSPHKDKSALTLIEQAGAEVRFLPPYSPDFNPIEKMWSKIKTLLRSAKARTEEALLSAIGAALARVTRQDAEGWFASCGYTIT
;
A
#
# COMPACT_ATOMS: atom_id res chain seq x y z
N MET A 1 6.42 -5.15 2.09
CA MET A 1 5.39 -4.27 2.68
C MET A 1 5.81 -2.81 2.58
N ASP A 2 4.89 -1.87 2.73
CA ASP A 2 5.16 -0.44 2.56
C ASP A 2 3.96 0.42 2.99
N GLU A 3 4.10 1.75 2.98
CA GLU A 3 3.05 2.72 3.29
C GLU A 3 2.74 3.64 2.11
N ALA A 4 1.50 4.09 2.06
CA ALA A 4 1.06 5.08 1.10
C ALA A 4 -0.01 6.02 1.67
N GLY A 5 0.09 7.31 1.34
CA GLY A 5 -0.92 8.29 1.71
C GLY A 5 -2.10 8.32 0.74
N ALA A 6 -3.30 8.49 1.28
CA ALA A 6 -4.52 8.82 0.54
C ALA A 6 -5.17 10.08 1.12
N LYS A 7 -5.88 10.85 0.30
CA LYS A 7 -6.47 12.13 0.69
C LYS A 7 -7.87 12.30 0.12
N THR A 8 -8.74 13.00 0.84
CA THR A 8 -10.12 13.28 0.39
C THR A 8 -10.20 14.25 -0.80
N ASN A 9 -9.12 14.93 -1.14
CA ASN A 9 -9.06 15.81 -2.32
C ASN A 9 -8.51 15.10 -3.59
N MET A 10 -8.32 13.78 -3.56
CA MET A 10 -7.82 13.05 -4.74
C MET A 10 -8.80 13.16 -5.90
N THR A 11 -8.25 13.47 -7.09
CA THR A 11 -8.97 13.53 -8.38
C THR A 11 -8.19 12.83 -9.47
N ARG A 12 -8.84 12.53 -10.58
CA ARG A 12 -8.17 11.96 -11.75
C ARG A 12 -7.09 12.91 -12.26
N LEU A 13 -5.91 12.40 -12.56
CA LEU A 13 -4.80 13.18 -13.10
C LEU A 13 -4.93 13.46 -14.60
N ARG A 14 -5.76 12.68 -15.29
CA ARG A 14 -5.97 12.74 -16.74
C ARG A 14 -7.43 12.45 -17.07
N GLY A 15 -7.95 13.09 -18.11
CA GLY A 15 -9.25 12.84 -18.70
C GLY A 15 -9.14 12.74 -20.21
N ARG A 16 -10.17 12.21 -20.87
CA ARG A 16 -10.30 12.17 -22.33
C ARG A 16 -11.63 12.79 -22.72
N SER A 17 -11.61 13.58 -23.79
CA SER A 17 -12.80 14.13 -24.45
C SER A 17 -12.65 14.02 -25.97
N PRO A 18 -13.72 14.17 -26.74
CA PRO A 18 -13.65 14.30 -28.18
C PRO A 18 -12.69 15.42 -28.60
N LYS A 19 -12.12 15.28 -29.80
CA LYS A 19 -11.22 16.30 -30.36
C LYS A 19 -11.90 17.67 -30.37
N GLY A 20 -11.20 18.69 -29.88
CA GLY A 20 -11.69 20.05 -29.78
C GLY A 20 -12.49 20.38 -28.50
N GLN A 21 -12.75 19.43 -27.65
CA GLN A 21 -13.42 19.65 -26.37
C GLN A 21 -12.42 19.58 -25.20
N ARG A 22 -12.57 20.51 -24.24
CA ARG A 22 -11.75 20.54 -23.02
C ARG A 22 -12.36 19.64 -21.94
N VAL A 23 -11.52 18.86 -21.27
CA VAL A 23 -11.94 18.13 -20.07
C VAL A 23 -11.95 19.07 -18.88
N HIS A 24 -13.07 19.09 -18.15
CA HIS A 24 -13.22 19.82 -16.89
C HIS A 24 -13.39 18.82 -15.76
N ASP A 25 -12.77 19.10 -14.62
CA ASP A 25 -12.97 18.37 -13.36
C ASP A 25 -12.81 19.34 -12.19
N GLU A 26 -13.43 19.02 -11.06
CA GLU A 26 -13.41 19.83 -9.85
C GLU A 26 -12.59 19.16 -8.75
N THR A 27 -11.76 19.95 -8.08
CA THR A 27 -10.94 19.49 -6.95
C THR A 27 -11.21 20.41 -5.75
N PRO A 28 -11.47 19.87 -4.56
CA PRO A 28 -11.54 20.67 -3.34
C PRO A 28 -10.22 21.41 -3.10
N LEU A 29 -10.30 22.73 -2.90
CA LEU A 29 -9.13 23.59 -2.67
C LEU A 29 -8.72 23.67 -1.20
N CYS A 30 -9.65 23.39 -0.26
CA CYS A 30 -9.43 23.59 1.17
C CYS A 30 -9.90 22.36 1.97
N HIS A 31 -9.32 22.17 3.17
CA HIS A 31 -9.75 21.21 4.19
C HIS A 31 -9.88 19.76 3.67
N TRP A 32 -8.76 19.11 3.44
CA TRP A 32 -8.72 17.67 3.13
C TRP A 32 -8.15 16.89 4.30
N SER A 33 -8.71 15.73 4.56
CA SER A 33 -8.14 14.74 5.47
C SER A 33 -7.13 13.87 4.74
N SER A 34 -6.12 13.40 5.47
CA SER A 34 -5.08 12.51 4.97
C SER A 34 -5.06 11.23 5.81
N THR A 35 -5.16 10.10 5.14
CA THR A 35 -5.09 8.76 5.75
C THR A 35 -3.83 8.06 5.25
N THR A 36 -3.06 7.49 6.15
CA THR A 36 -1.93 6.60 5.80
C THR A 36 -2.44 5.17 5.73
N MET A 37 -2.14 4.50 4.62
CA MET A 37 -2.39 3.08 4.41
C MET A 37 -1.07 2.34 4.60
N ILE A 38 -1.05 1.33 5.46
CA ILE A 38 0.06 0.40 5.63
C ILE A 38 -0.41 -0.94 5.10
N SER A 39 0.37 -1.63 4.28
CA SER A 39 -0.01 -2.96 3.79
C SER A 39 1.19 -3.84 3.47
N SER A 40 0.94 -5.12 3.42
CA SER A 40 1.75 -6.11 2.73
C SER A 40 1.00 -6.66 1.53
N ILE A 41 1.73 -7.26 0.60
CA ILE A 41 1.17 -8.01 -0.52
C ILE A 41 1.92 -9.33 -0.67
N ARG A 42 1.17 -10.40 -0.91
CA ARG A 42 1.69 -11.73 -1.26
C ARG A 42 1.51 -11.99 -2.74
N ARG A 43 2.24 -12.95 -3.27
CA ARG A 43 2.13 -13.36 -4.69
C ARG A 43 0.75 -13.87 -5.11
N ASP A 44 -0.01 -14.42 -4.17
CA ASP A 44 -1.39 -14.87 -4.41
C ASP A 44 -2.41 -13.73 -4.50
N GLY A 45 -1.97 -12.47 -4.32
CA GLY A 45 -2.80 -11.28 -4.33
C GLY A 45 -3.40 -10.94 -2.96
N SER A 46 -3.19 -11.76 -1.94
CA SER A 46 -3.65 -11.43 -0.59
C SER A 46 -2.88 -10.24 -0.02
N THR A 47 -3.59 -9.38 0.70
CA THR A 47 -3.06 -8.19 1.34
C THR A 47 -3.41 -8.21 2.82
N ALA A 48 -2.50 -7.71 3.66
CA ALA A 48 -2.77 -7.41 5.06
C ALA A 48 -2.65 -5.89 5.22
N ALA A 49 -3.76 -5.20 5.38
CA ALA A 49 -3.82 -3.74 5.32
C ALA A 49 -4.40 -3.12 6.58
N MET A 50 -3.87 -1.97 6.97
CA MET A 50 -4.35 -1.11 8.04
C MET A 50 -4.36 0.34 7.56
N THR A 51 -5.28 1.14 8.08
CA THR A 51 -5.33 2.58 7.87
C THR A 51 -5.17 3.31 9.20
N ILE A 52 -4.45 4.42 9.18
CA ILE A 52 -4.28 5.30 10.34
C ILE A 52 -4.40 6.76 9.93
N GLU A 53 -4.72 7.61 10.87
CA GLU A 53 -4.53 9.05 10.73
C GLU A 53 -3.07 9.42 11.06
N GLY A 54 -2.51 10.34 10.27
CA GLY A 54 -1.14 10.83 10.48
C GLY A 54 -0.05 9.92 9.91
N ALA A 55 1.16 10.08 10.44
CA ALA A 55 2.36 9.38 9.96
C ALA A 55 2.59 8.06 10.70
N THR A 56 3.24 7.12 10.04
CA THR A 56 3.69 5.86 10.65
C THR A 56 4.85 6.13 11.60
N THR A 57 4.61 5.94 12.90
CA THR A 57 5.66 5.89 13.94
C THR A 57 6.12 4.44 14.15
N SER A 58 7.23 4.25 14.87
CA SER A 58 7.68 2.89 15.24
C SER A 58 6.63 2.11 16.04
N GLU A 59 5.85 2.79 16.87
CA GLU A 59 4.76 2.17 17.65
C GLU A 59 3.61 1.69 16.75
N VAL A 60 3.21 2.54 15.81
CA VAL A 60 2.19 2.19 14.80
C VAL A 60 2.68 1.04 13.92
N PHE A 61 3.93 1.10 13.47
CA PHE A 61 4.53 0.02 12.69
C PHE A 61 4.53 -1.29 13.47
N ARG A 62 4.92 -1.28 14.75
CA ARG A 62 4.91 -2.47 15.62
C ARG A 62 3.50 -3.02 15.79
N ALA A 63 2.52 -2.16 16.05
CA ALA A 63 1.12 -2.58 16.16
C ALA A 63 0.61 -3.22 14.86
N TYR A 64 0.97 -2.66 13.70
CA TYR A 64 0.66 -3.27 12.40
C TYR A 64 1.31 -4.66 12.26
N ILE A 65 2.59 -4.79 12.59
CA ILE A 65 3.29 -6.08 12.54
C ILE A 65 2.60 -7.11 13.44
N GLU A 66 2.36 -6.74 14.71
CA GLU A 66 1.81 -7.65 15.72
C GLU A 66 0.38 -8.11 15.40
N HIS A 67 -0.48 -7.16 15.08
CA HIS A 67 -1.92 -7.44 14.99
C HIS A 67 -2.43 -7.73 13.57
N ILE A 68 -1.72 -7.29 12.55
CA ILE A 68 -2.18 -7.38 11.16
C ILE A 68 -1.29 -8.31 10.33
N LEU A 69 0.04 -8.14 10.37
CA LEU A 69 0.94 -8.90 9.52
C LEU A 69 1.19 -10.31 10.07
N VAL A 70 1.65 -10.41 11.32
CA VAL A 70 2.04 -11.69 11.96
C VAL A 70 0.95 -12.76 11.84
N PRO A 71 -0.36 -12.49 12.07
CA PRO A 71 -1.40 -13.49 11.89
C PRO A 71 -1.53 -14.06 10.47
N THR A 72 -0.94 -13.40 9.47
CA THR A 72 -0.97 -13.85 8.07
C THR A 72 0.30 -14.57 7.64
N LEU A 73 1.36 -14.51 8.46
CA LEU A 73 2.65 -15.11 8.13
C LEU A 73 2.60 -16.64 8.23
N ARG A 74 3.43 -17.27 7.40
CA ARG A 74 3.64 -18.71 7.36
C ARG A 74 5.11 -18.99 7.60
N LEU A 75 5.41 -20.15 8.17
CA LEU A 75 6.79 -20.59 8.35
C LEU A 75 7.56 -20.56 7.01
N GLY A 76 8.72 -19.91 7.01
CA GLY A 76 9.56 -19.75 5.82
C GLY A 76 9.18 -18.57 4.90
N ASP A 77 8.19 -17.76 5.26
CA ASP A 77 7.93 -16.51 4.52
C ASP A 77 9.13 -15.57 4.60
N ILE A 78 9.31 -14.76 3.55
CA ILE A 78 10.29 -13.67 3.52
C ILE A 78 9.53 -12.35 3.47
N VAL A 79 9.68 -11.54 4.53
CA VAL A 79 9.11 -10.19 4.61
C VAL A 79 10.12 -9.20 4.09
N VAL A 80 9.80 -8.58 2.96
CA VAL A 80 10.65 -7.56 2.34
C VAL A 80 10.21 -6.17 2.76
N LEU A 81 11.14 -5.37 3.28
CA LEU A 81 10.95 -4.02 3.80
C LEU A 81 11.86 -3.03 3.06
N ASP A 82 11.46 -1.77 3.01
CA ASP A 82 12.37 -0.69 2.67
C ASP A 82 13.20 -0.23 3.90
N ASN A 83 14.00 0.81 3.73
CA ASN A 83 14.93 1.30 4.75
C ASN A 83 14.36 2.46 5.60
N LEU A 84 13.05 2.66 5.66
CA LEU A 84 12.47 3.69 6.53
C LEU A 84 12.81 3.44 8.01
N SER A 85 12.96 4.52 8.76
CA SER A 85 13.34 4.43 10.18
C SER A 85 12.39 3.58 11.02
N PRO A 86 11.04 3.70 10.90
CA PRO A 86 10.11 2.84 11.62
C PRO A 86 10.28 1.35 11.31
N HIS A 87 10.69 0.99 10.07
CA HIS A 87 10.89 -0.39 9.66
C HIS A 87 12.11 -1.07 10.32
N LYS A 88 12.96 -0.29 10.98
CA LYS A 88 14.13 -0.79 11.72
C LYS A 88 13.87 -1.00 13.21
N ASP A 89 12.61 -0.92 13.66
CA ASP A 89 12.23 -1.21 15.04
C ASP A 89 12.52 -2.68 15.37
N LYS A 90 13.50 -2.89 16.26
CA LYS A 90 13.98 -4.24 16.61
C LYS A 90 12.87 -5.12 17.19
N SER A 91 11.96 -4.54 17.95
CA SER A 91 10.85 -5.30 18.56
C SER A 91 9.89 -5.81 17.48
N ALA A 92 9.57 -4.97 16.48
CA ALA A 92 8.74 -5.37 15.35
C ALA A 92 9.41 -6.47 14.51
N LEU A 93 10.71 -6.35 14.24
CA LEU A 93 11.46 -7.36 13.49
C LEU A 93 11.50 -8.70 14.24
N THR A 94 11.72 -8.68 15.55
CA THR A 94 11.70 -9.89 16.38
C THR A 94 10.34 -10.61 16.32
N LEU A 95 9.21 -9.88 16.25
CA LEU A 95 7.88 -10.49 16.10
C LEU A 95 7.74 -11.26 14.79
N ILE A 96 8.28 -10.72 13.69
CA ILE A 96 8.29 -11.40 12.38
C ILE A 96 9.13 -12.68 12.44
N GLU A 97 10.32 -12.60 13.04
CA GLU A 97 11.22 -13.75 13.18
C GLU A 97 10.63 -14.84 14.08
N GLN A 98 9.98 -14.46 15.18
CA GLN A 98 9.27 -15.39 16.08
C GLN A 98 8.09 -16.10 15.39
N ALA A 99 7.48 -15.46 14.40
CA ALA A 99 6.46 -16.08 13.57
C ALA A 99 7.05 -17.08 12.52
N GLY A 100 8.37 -17.26 12.50
CA GLY A 100 9.07 -18.18 11.60
C GLY A 100 9.30 -17.60 10.19
N ALA A 101 9.24 -16.28 10.05
CA ALA A 101 9.53 -15.59 8.79
C ALA A 101 10.92 -14.92 8.84
N GLU A 102 11.54 -14.73 7.67
CA GLU A 102 12.79 -14.01 7.51
C GLU A 102 12.52 -12.55 7.12
N VAL A 103 13.30 -11.61 7.65
CA VAL A 103 13.24 -10.20 7.23
C VAL A 103 14.38 -9.88 6.27
N ARG A 104 14.04 -9.24 5.16
CA ARG A 104 15.02 -8.70 4.20
C ARG A 104 14.74 -7.24 3.87
N PHE A 105 15.78 -6.43 3.86
CA PHE A 105 15.69 -5.03 3.46
C PHE A 105 16.07 -4.85 2.00
N LEU A 106 15.31 -4.02 1.29
CA LEU A 106 15.65 -3.58 -0.05
C LEU A 106 16.93 -2.72 -0.02
N PRO A 107 17.69 -2.65 -1.11
CA PRO A 107 18.73 -1.64 -1.24
C PRO A 107 18.15 -0.23 -1.04
N PRO A 108 18.92 0.74 -0.53
CA PRO A 108 18.47 2.12 -0.43
C PRO A 108 17.99 2.67 -1.78
N TYR A 109 16.91 3.46 -1.76
CA TYR A 109 16.35 4.12 -2.96
C TYR A 109 15.99 3.18 -4.12
N SER A 110 15.50 1.98 -3.83
CA SER A 110 15.19 0.95 -4.84
C SER A 110 13.70 0.57 -4.89
N PRO A 111 12.77 1.51 -5.15
CA PRO A 111 11.35 1.22 -5.24
C PRO A 111 11.00 0.26 -6.38
N ASP A 112 11.85 0.18 -7.42
CA ASP A 112 11.66 -0.70 -8.57
C ASP A 112 11.72 -2.19 -8.19
N PHE A 113 12.36 -2.53 -7.07
CA PHE A 113 12.37 -3.88 -6.52
C PHE A 113 11.21 -4.15 -5.55
N ASN A 114 10.31 -3.17 -5.31
CA ASN A 114 9.21 -3.32 -4.40
C ASN A 114 7.87 -3.51 -5.14
N PRO A 115 7.32 -4.74 -5.24
CA PRO A 115 6.05 -4.99 -5.95
C PRO A 115 4.87 -4.19 -5.41
N ILE A 116 4.87 -3.85 -4.12
CA ILE A 116 3.78 -3.12 -3.48
C ILE A 116 3.62 -1.69 -4.01
N GLU A 117 4.68 -1.08 -4.53
CA GLU A 117 4.61 0.24 -5.17
C GLU A 117 3.66 0.24 -6.38
N LYS A 118 3.64 -0.87 -7.12
CA LYS A 118 2.72 -1.06 -8.24
C LYS A 118 1.28 -1.28 -7.76
N MET A 119 1.11 -1.98 -6.64
CA MET A 119 -0.17 -2.08 -5.94
C MET A 119 -0.67 -0.68 -5.53
N TRP A 120 0.17 0.14 -4.90
CA TRP A 120 -0.18 1.50 -4.53
C TRP A 120 -0.56 2.36 -5.72
N SER A 121 0.11 2.21 -6.86
CA SER A 121 -0.25 2.89 -8.11
C SER A 121 -1.68 2.54 -8.56
N LYS A 122 -2.04 1.25 -8.55
CA LYS A 122 -3.40 0.77 -8.85
C LYS A 122 -4.42 1.33 -7.85
N ILE A 123 -4.16 1.18 -6.54
CA ILE A 123 -5.02 1.68 -5.46
C ILE A 123 -5.26 3.18 -5.62
N LYS A 124 -4.19 3.99 -5.74
CA LYS A 124 -4.31 5.44 -5.90
C LYS A 124 -5.10 5.84 -7.16
N THR A 125 -5.01 5.07 -8.24
CA THR A 125 -5.81 5.29 -9.45
C THR A 125 -7.29 5.06 -9.19
N LEU A 126 -7.64 4.01 -8.46
CA LEU A 126 -9.02 3.71 -8.06
C LEU A 126 -9.57 4.78 -7.11
N LEU A 127 -8.80 5.21 -6.11
CA LEU A 127 -9.18 6.27 -5.18
C LEU A 127 -9.43 7.61 -5.89
N ARG A 128 -8.56 7.99 -6.84
CA ARG A 128 -8.76 9.19 -7.68
C ARG A 128 -10.05 9.11 -8.49
N SER A 129 -10.42 7.92 -8.94
CA SER A 129 -11.67 7.70 -9.67
C SER A 129 -12.89 7.72 -8.76
N ALA A 130 -12.77 7.26 -7.53
CA ALA A 130 -13.82 7.26 -6.52
C ALA A 130 -14.19 8.68 -6.04
N LYS A 131 -13.22 9.62 -6.06
CA LYS A 131 -13.43 11.02 -5.62
C LYS A 131 -14.07 11.11 -4.23
N ALA A 132 -13.66 10.26 -3.29
CA ALA A 132 -14.15 10.29 -1.91
C ALA A 132 -13.86 11.64 -1.25
N ARG A 133 -14.88 12.27 -0.66
CA ARG A 133 -14.81 13.64 -0.12
C ARG A 133 -14.96 13.71 1.41
N THR A 134 -15.27 12.58 2.05
CA THR A 134 -15.28 12.40 3.51
C THR A 134 -14.33 11.30 3.91
N GLU A 135 -13.98 11.23 5.18
CA GLU A 135 -13.12 10.18 5.73
C GLU A 135 -13.75 8.79 5.59
N GLU A 136 -15.03 8.68 5.93
CA GLU A 136 -15.77 7.42 5.83
C GLU A 136 -15.84 6.94 4.38
N ALA A 137 -16.08 7.86 3.43
CA ALA A 137 -16.09 7.54 2.01
C ALA A 137 -14.68 7.13 1.53
N LEU A 138 -13.61 7.76 2.05
CA LEU A 138 -12.24 7.41 1.73
C LEU A 138 -11.88 6.02 2.27
N LEU A 139 -12.21 5.71 3.52
CA LEU A 139 -11.98 4.39 4.12
C LEU A 139 -12.73 3.30 3.36
N SER A 140 -13.99 3.53 3.02
CA SER A 140 -14.79 2.62 2.19
C SER A 140 -14.15 2.41 0.81
N ALA A 141 -13.70 3.50 0.16
CA ALA A 141 -13.04 3.43 -1.14
C ALA A 141 -11.70 2.69 -1.08
N ILE A 142 -10.93 2.83 0.01
CA ILE A 142 -9.68 2.08 0.25
C ILE A 142 -9.99 0.58 0.34
N GLY A 143 -10.96 0.17 1.15
CA GLY A 143 -11.39 -1.23 1.25
C GLY A 143 -11.81 -1.81 -0.09
N ALA A 144 -12.65 -1.07 -0.84
CA ALA A 144 -13.10 -1.48 -2.17
C ALA A 144 -11.94 -1.56 -3.19
N ALA A 145 -10.95 -0.68 -3.09
CA ALA A 145 -9.78 -0.68 -3.97
C ALA A 145 -8.85 -1.87 -3.67
N LEU A 146 -8.60 -2.18 -2.38
CA LEU A 146 -7.82 -3.35 -1.95
C LEU A 146 -8.47 -4.66 -2.42
N ALA A 147 -9.79 -4.79 -2.32
CA ALA A 147 -10.54 -5.96 -2.80
C ALA A 147 -10.41 -6.18 -4.34
N ARG A 148 -9.94 -5.18 -5.08
CA ARG A 148 -9.68 -5.28 -6.54
C ARG A 148 -8.25 -5.70 -6.88
N VAL A 149 -7.41 -5.94 -5.90
CA VAL A 149 -6.09 -6.56 -6.12
C VAL A 149 -6.31 -8.04 -6.40
N THR A 150 -5.84 -8.49 -7.56
CA THR A 150 -5.99 -9.87 -8.01
C THR A 150 -4.67 -10.62 -7.93
N ARG A 151 -4.74 -11.95 -7.91
CA ARG A 151 -3.56 -12.80 -8.04
C ARG A 151 -2.76 -12.47 -9.31
N GLN A 152 -3.42 -12.27 -10.43
CA GLN A 152 -2.76 -11.93 -11.69
C GLN A 152 -2.00 -10.59 -11.61
N ASP A 153 -2.57 -9.58 -10.95
CA ASP A 153 -1.86 -8.33 -10.68
C ASP A 153 -0.58 -8.58 -9.88
N ALA A 154 -0.69 -9.30 -8.76
CA ALA A 154 0.43 -9.58 -7.87
C ALA A 154 1.54 -10.35 -8.61
N GLU A 155 1.21 -11.45 -9.29
CA GLU A 155 2.16 -12.23 -10.08
C GLU A 155 2.89 -11.35 -11.11
N GLY A 156 2.18 -10.48 -11.83
CA GLY A 156 2.77 -9.54 -12.78
C GLY A 156 3.69 -8.52 -12.11
N TRP A 157 3.29 -8.00 -10.94
CA TRP A 157 4.12 -7.03 -10.20
C TRP A 157 5.39 -7.65 -9.63
N PHE A 158 5.29 -8.85 -9.04
CA PHE A 158 6.46 -9.58 -8.55
C PHE A 158 7.42 -9.93 -9.69
N ALA A 159 6.91 -10.45 -10.81
CA ALA A 159 7.73 -10.76 -11.99
C ALA A 159 8.43 -9.50 -12.54
N SER A 160 7.73 -8.36 -12.63
CA SER A 160 8.30 -7.10 -13.13
C SER A 160 9.33 -6.46 -12.20
N CYS A 161 9.38 -6.88 -10.93
CA CYS A 161 10.41 -6.49 -9.95
C CYS A 161 11.56 -7.51 -9.86
N GLY A 162 11.60 -8.52 -10.74
CA GLY A 162 12.68 -9.51 -10.82
C GLY A 162 12.52 -10.73 -9.90
N TYR A 163 11.36 -10.89 -9.25
CA TYR A 163 11.08 -12.08 -8.44
C TYR A 163 10.64 -13.22 -9.35
N THR A 164 11.52 -14.16 -9.58
CA THR A 164 11.25 -15.35 -10.41
C THR A 164 10.27 -16.30 -9.72
N ILE A 165 9.44 -16.94 -10.53
CA ILE A 165 8.55 -18.02 -10.12
C ILE A 165 9.35 -19.31 -10.32
N THR A 166 9.88 -19.86 -9.25
CA THR A 166 10.33 -21.26 -9.23
C THR A 166 9.19 -22.12 -8.74
#